data_54fb1494aa8985c9e8ad8da8ff10142c
#
_entry.id   54fb1494aa8985c9e8ad8da8ff10142c
#
_cell.length_a   1.000
_cell.length_b   1.000
_cell.length_c   1.000
_cell.angle_alpha   90.00
_cell.angle_beta   90.00
_cell.angle_gamma   90.00
#
_symmetry.space_group_name_H-M   'P 1'
#
loop_
_entity.id
_entity.type
_entity.pdbx_description
1 polymer ?
#
loop_
_entity_poly.entity_id
_entity_poly.type
_entity_poly.pdbx_seq_one_letter_code
_entity_poly.pdbx_strand_id
1 'polypeptide(L)'
;MAALTIVSAPLVSAWDGLALKVHAWGQEGERLPLLCLPGLVRTGLDFEDLAARHPGRRVVALDYAGRGGSGRAKDVARYAPEACLRDIMDVCAALHLHRAMVVGTSMGGLLAMGLAAARPTLVAGVVLNDIGPEIGSAGQAMVRDFVGHDPAAPDQASAAALLRARLPDLSLKTEEEWLRMAALTYAPGADGRWHPQWDIRIATLLGRPAPPLWPLFGALAGIPVLLVHGGRSTILTGETVARMRAARPDMRYVTLPEVGHAPHLGEPDLAAALEDFLGS
;
A
#
# COMPACT_ATOMS: atom_id res chain seq x y z
N MET A 1 12.18 20.91 -11.67
CA MET A 1 11.13 20.16 -10.99
C MET A 1 10.48 21.10 -9.97
N ALA A 2 9.18 21.38 -10.10
CA ALA A 2 8.45 22.16 -9.10
C ALA A 2 8.39 21.32 -7.82
N ALA A 3 8.77 21.90 -6.68
CA ALA A 3 8.67 21.23 -5.38
C ALA A 3 7.20 20.88 -5.15
N LEU A 4 6.92 19.60 -4.88
CA LEU A 4 5.61 19.17 -4.40
C LEU A 4 5.32 19.91 -3.10
N THR A 5 4.34 20.79 -3.13
CA THR A 5 3.82 21.38 -1.90
C THR A 5 3.00 20.29 -1.21
N ILE A 6 3.52 19.74 -0.12
CA ILE A 6 2.69 18.97 0.82
C ILE A 6 1.63 19.94 1.34
N VAL A 7 0.42 19.81 0.81
CA VAL A 7 -0.72 20.55 1.35
C VAL A 7 -1.07 19.84 2.65
N SER A 8 -0.70 20.42 3.77
CA SER A 8 -0.89 20.00 5.17
C SER A 8 -1.29 18.53 5.35
N ALA A 9 -0.50 17.79 6.13
CA ALA A 9 -0.82 16.42 6.50
C ALA A 9 -1.62 16.45 7.84
N PRO A 10 -2.96 16.49 7.83
CA PRO A 10 -3.74 16.52 9.04
C PRO A 10 -3.60 15.21 9.81
N LEU A 11 -3.71 15.31 11.13
CA LEU A 11 -4.05 14.16 11.95
C LEU A 11 -5.57 14.00 11.94
N VAL A 12 -6.04 12.85 11.50
CA VAL A 12 -7.47 12.49 11.56
C VAL A 12 -7.69 11.65 12.81
N SER A 13 -8.71 11.98 13.60
CA SER A 13 -9.11 11.13 14.72
C SER A 13 -9.92 9.95 14.21
N ALA A 14 -9.47 8.75 14.48
CA ALA A 14 -10.21 7.53 14.18
C ALA A 14 -11.42 7.37 15.13
N TRP A 15 -12.30 6.44 14.82
CA TRP A 15 -13.50 6.09 15.57
C TRP A 15 -13.29 5.85 17.09
N ASP A 16 -12.09 5.50 17.51
CA ASP A 16 -11.68 5.28 18.90
C ASP A 16 -10.79 6.38 19.46
N GLY A 17 -10.62 7.48 18.73
CA GLY A 17 -9.80 8.64 19.12
C GLY A 17 -8.30 8.48 18.81
N LEU A 18 -7.87 7.37 18.21
CA LEU A 18 -6.47 7.20 17.81
C LEU A 18 -6.14 8.16 16.66
N ALA A 19 -5.03 8.88 16.77
CA ALA A 19 -4.59 9.79 15.72
C ALA A 19 -4.02 9.03 14.51
N LEU A 20 -4.56 9.32 13.33
CA LEU A 20 -4.10 8.76 12.05
C LEU A 20 -3.36 9.85 11.26
N LYS A 21 -2.13 9.57 10.86
CA LYS A 21 -1.36 10.43 9.98
C LYS A 21 -1.85 10.26 8.55
N VAL A 22 -2.17 11.38 7.92
CA VAL A 22 -2.55 11.43 6.51
C VAL A 22 -1.52 12.26 5.75
N HIS A 23 -1.20 11.83 4.56
CA HIS A 23 -0.37 12.53 3.59
C HIS A 23 -1.28 12.98 2.45
N ALA A 24 -1.27 14.27 2.13
CA ALA A 24 -2.08 14.83 1.07
C ALA A 24 -1.23 15.71 0.15
N TRP A 25 -1.36 15.51 -1.14
CA TRP A 25 -0.68 16.26 -2.20
C TRP A 25 -1.69 16.77 -3.21
N GLY A 26 -1.30 17.81 -3.93
CA GLY A 26 -2.13 18.41 -4.96
C GLY A 26 -3.36 19.10 -4.39
N GLN A 27 -4.25 19.50 -5.26
CA GLN A 27 -5.49 20.22 -4.92
C GLN A 27 -6.70 19.53 -5.54
N GLU A 28 -7.88 19.85 -5.05
CA GLU A 28 -9.12 19.46 -5.71
C GLU A 28 -9.17 20.04 -7.13
N GLY A 29 -9.53 19.21 -8.09
CA GLY A 29 -9.62 19.54 -9.49
C GLY A 29 -10.75 18.75 -10.15
N GLU A 30 -10.81 18.77 -11.47
CA GLU A 30 -11.84 18.08 -12.25
C GLU A 30 -11.70 16.54 -12.19
N ARG A 31 -10.48 16.07 -11.95
CA ARG A 31 -10.20 14.61 -11.85
C ARG A 31 -10.57 14.07 -10.48
N LEU A 32 -11.08 12.85 -10.45
CA LEU A 32 -11.33 12.14 -9.19
C LEU A 32 -10.03 12.03 -8.38
N PRO A 33 -10.07 12.27 -7.06
CA PRO A 33 -8.90 12.10 -6.20
C PRO A 33 -8.38 10.67 -6.22
N LEU A 34 -7.09 10.50 -5.91
CA LEU A 34 -6.50 9.20 -5.63
C LEU A 34 -6.54 8.95 -4.12
N LEU A 35 -7.08 7.82 -3.73
CA LEU A 35 -6.94 7.26 -2.38
C LEU A 35 -5.90 6.15 -2.43
N CYS A 36 -4.75 6.38 -1.82
CA CYS A 36 -3.60 5.49 -1.87
C CYS A 36 -3.49 4.71 -0.55
N LEU A 37 -3.51 3.40 -0.65
CA LEU A 37 -3.53 2.47 0.47
C LEU A 37 -2.22 1.66 0.48
N PRO A 38 -1.31 1.91 1.44
CA PRO A 38 0.00 1.26 1.48
C PRO A 38 -0.08 -0.21 1.88
N GLY A 39 1.06 -0.90 1.76
CA GLY A 39 1.24 -2.27 2.24
C GLY A 39 1.19 -2.37 3.76
N LEU A 40 1.23 -3.61 4.26
CA LEU A 40 1.03 -3.97 5.67
C LEU A 40 1.88 -3.16 6.66
N VAL A 41 3.15 -2.95 6.33
CA VAL A 41 4.14 -2.26 7.19
C VAL A 41 4.75 -1.04 6.49
N ARG A 42 3.99 -0.48 5.55
CA ARG A 42 4.39 0.69 4.78
C ARG A 42 3.63 1.92 5.25
N THR A 43 4.06 3.07 4.78
CA THR A 43 3.45 4.38 5.07
C THR A 43 2.89 5.01 3.80
N GLY A 44 2.06 6.03 3.97
CA GLY A 44 1.53 6.79 2.85
C GLY A 44 2.60 7.48 1.99
N LEU A 45 3.82 7.67 2.52
CA LEU A 45 4.94 8.26 1.78
C LEU A 45 5.41 7.41 0.59
N ASP A 46 5.06 6.13 0.52
CA ASP A 46 5.34 5.30 -0.66
C ASP A 46 4.70 5.83 -1.94
N PHE A 47 3.68 6.68 -1.82
CA PHE A 47 2.95 7.26 -2.95
C PHE A 47 3.40 8.68 -3.31
N GLU A 48 4.49 9.20 -2.72
CA GLU A 48 4.99 10.53 -3.00
C GLU A 48 5.36 10.71 -4.48
N ASP A 49 6.04 9.72 -5.08
CA ASP A 49 6.40 9.76 -6.51
C ASP A 49 5.18 9.64 -7.43
N LEU A 50 4.16 8.88 -7.04
CA LEU A 50 2.89 8.84 -7.76
C LEU A 50 2.20 10.21 -7.70
N ALA A 51 2.15 10.83 -6.52
CA ALA A 51 1.60 12.17 -6.35
C ALA A 51 2.37 13.22 -7.16
N ALA A 52 3.71 13.10 -7.24
CA ALA A 52 4.57 13.98 -8.03
C ALA A 52 4.24 13.95 -9.53
N ARG A 53 3.82 12.81 -10.04
CA ARG A 53 3.39 12.68 -11.46
C ARG A 53 2.00 13.26 -11.72
N HIS A 54 1.21 13.54 -10.66
CA HIS A 54 -0.15 14.08 -10.77
C HIS A 54 -0.33 15.44 -10.05
N PRO A 55 0.46 16.48 -10.36
CA PRO A 55 0.49 17.72 -9.58
C PRO A 55 -0.84 18.50 -9.56
N GLY A 56 -1.71 18.29 -10.55
CA GLY A 56 -3.05 18.88 -10.65
C GLY A 56 -4.17 18.00 -10.10
N ARG A 57 -3.85 16.96 -9.32
CA ARG A 57 -4.82 16.00 -8.79
C ARG A 57 -4.63 15.83 -7.30
N ARG A 58 -5.72 15.82 -6.55
CA ARG A 58 -5.67 15.50 -5.13
C ARG A 58 -5.28 14.02 -4.93
N VAL A 59 -4.19 13.78 -4.21
CA VAL A 59 -3.71 12.46 -3.81
C VAL A 59 -3.72 12.39 -2.30
N VAL A 60 -4.33 11.36 -1.74
CA VAL A 60 -4.43 11.14 -0.30
C VAL A 60 -3.94 9.74 0.02
N ALA A 61 -3.02 9.64 0.96
CA ALA A 61 -2.55 8.38 1.52
C ALA A 61 -2.53 8.45 3.04
N LEU A 62 -2.70 7.31 3.73
CA LEU A 62 -2.69 7.28 5.18
C LEU A 62 -1.65 6.30 5.70
N ASP A 63 -1.12 6.60 6.88
CA ASP A 63 -0.45 5.61 7.70
C ASP A 63 -1.52 4.90 8.54
N TYR A 64 -1.61 3.58 8.45
CA TYR A 64 -2.52 2.85 9.33
C TYR A 64 -2.08 2.95 10.80
N ALA A 65 -2.99 2.71 11.72
CA ALA A 65 -2.66 2.60 13.15
C ALA A 65 -1.42 1.72 13.38
N GLY A 66 -0.49 2.20 14.19
CA GLY A 66 0.77 1.49 14.48
C GLY A 66 1.84 1.55 13.39
N ARG A 67 1.69 2.38 12.35
CA ARG A 67 2.68 2.59 11.27
C ARG A 67 2.98 4.08 11.12
N GLY A 68 4.21 4.38 10.71
CA GLY A 68 4.64 5.74 10.42
C GLY A 68 4.32 6.74 11.53
N GLY A 69 3.65 7.82 11.16
CA GLY A 69 3.24 8.90 12.05
C GLY A 69 1.90 8.70 12.76
N SER A 70 1.21 7.56 12.53
CA SER A 70 -0.05 7.23 13.22
C SER A 70 0.17 6.71 14.63
N GLY A 71 -0.82 6.90 15.48
CA GLY A 71 -0.81 6.44 16.87
C GLY A 71 -0.62 4.92 17.01
N ARG A 72 0.00 4.52 18.12
CA ARG A 72 0.16 3.11 18.49
C ARG A 72 -0.89 2.71 19.52
N ALA A 73 -1.49 1.54 19.32
CA ALA A 73 -2.50 0.99 20.21
C ALA A 73 -1.88 0.06 21.26
N LYS A 74 -2.54 -0.02 22.43
CA LYS A 74 -2.17 -1.01 23.46
C LYS A 74 -2.52 -2.43 23.02
N ASP A 75 -3.74 -2.60 22.48
CA ASP A 75 -4.25 -3.87 21.96
C ASP A 75 -3.85 -4.01 20.47
N VAL A 76 -3.15 -5.09 20.15
CA VAL A 76 -2.72 -5.40 18.79
C VAL A 76 -3.89 -5.70 17.84
N ALA A 77 -5.04 -6.13 18.37
CA ALA A 77 -6.26 -6.35 17.57
C ALA A 77 -6.72 -5.08 16.84
N ARG A 78 -6.33 -3.87 17.35
CA ARG A 78 -6.57 -2.59 16.70
C ARG A 78 -5.88 -2.44 15.33
N TYR A 79 -4.92 -3.29 15.03
CA TYR A 79 -4.19 -3.30 13.76
C TYR A 79 -4.77 -4.30 12.73
N ALA A 80 -5.86 -4.98 13.08
CA ALA A 80 -6.53 -5.92 12.20
C ALA A 80 -7.07 -5.22 10.94
N PRO A 81 -7.18 -5.92 9.79
CA PRO A 81 -7.66 -5.35 8.54
C PRO A 81 -9.02 -4.65 8.64
N GLU A 82 -9.93 -5.18 9.46
CA GLU A 82 -11.27 -4.60 9.68
C GLU A 82 -11.18 -3.23 10.37
N ALA A 83 -10.26 -3.08 11.33
CA ALA A 83 -10.02 -1.80 11.98
C ALA A 83 -9.36 -0.80 11.01
N CYS A 84 -8.39 -1.27 10.21
CA CYS A 84 -7.80 -0.43 9.15
C CYS A 84 -8.85 0.04 8.13
N LEU A 85 -9.80 -0.82 7.76
CA LEU A 85 -10.90 -0.44 6.87
C LEU A 85 -11.79 0.65 7.46
N ARG A 86 -12.09 0.59 8.77
CA ARG A 86 -12.81 1.67 9.48
C ARG A 86 -12.01 2.96 9.45
N ASP A 87 -10.70 2.91 9.73
CA ASP A 87 -9.82 4.07 9.67
C ASP A 87 -9.83 4.73 8.29
N ILE A 88 -9.82 3.94 7.21
CA ILE A 88 -9.93 4.45 5.84
C ILE A 88 -11.26 5.20 5.66
N MET A 89 -12.36 4.65 6.15
CA MET A 89 -13.69 5.31 6.05
C MET A 89 -13.73 6.60 6.86
N ASP A 90 -13.13 6.64 8.06
CA ASP A 90 -13.04 7.87 8.87
C ASP A 90 -12.20 8.94 8.17
N VAL A 91 -11.06 8.55 7.55
CA VAL A 91 -10.23 9.47 6.76
C VAL A 91 -11.01 9.98 5.55
N CYS A 92 -11.73 9.12 4.84
CA CYS A 92 -12.56 9.56 3.70
C CYS A 92 -13.64 10.55 4.13
N ALA A 93 -14.29 10.31 5.27
CA ALA A 93 -15.32 11.21 5.82
C ALA A 93 -14.70 12.56 6.25
N ALA A 94 -13.61 12.54 7.01
CA ALA A 94 -12.93 13.74 7.50
C ALA A 94 -12.37 14.62 6.36
N LEU A 95 -11.96 14.02 5.26
CA LEU A 95 -11.40 14.72 4.09
C LEU A 95 -12.40 14.93 2.96
N HIS A 96 -13.68 14.65 3.17
CA HIS A 96 -14.75 14.80 2.17
C HIS A 96 -14.49 14.02 0.87
N LEU A 97 -13.84 12.84 0.97
CA LEU A 97 -13.65 11.95 -0.18
C LEU A 97 -14.90 11.12 -0.42
N HIS A 98 -15.77 11.59 -1.31
CA HIS A 98 -17.05 10.93 -1.61
C HIS A 98 -16.92 9.90 -2.74
N ARG A 99 -15.94 10.08 -3.64
CA ARG A 99 -15.61 9.18 -4.73
C ARG A 99 -14.14 9.33 -5.10
N ALA A 100 -13.42 8.21 -5.28
CA ALA A 100 -11.98 8.19 -5.57
C ALA A 100 -11.58 7.00 -6.45
N MET A 101 -10.49 7.17 -7.20
CA MET A 101 -9.71 6.04 -7.71
C MET A 101 -8.84 5.52 -6.56
N VAL A 102 -8.90 4.22 -6.29
CA VAL A 102 -8.16 3.61 -5.18
C VAL A 102 -6.91 2.90 -5.71
N VAL A 103 -5.75 3.26 -5.17
CA VAL A 103 -4.48 2.59 -5.51
C VAL A 103 -4.01 1.83 -4.27
N GLY A 104 -4.14 0.50 -4.30
CA GLY A 104 -3.81 -0.35 -3.15
C GLY A 104 -2.64 -1.27 -3.42
N THR A 105 -1.58 -1.16 -2.62
CA THR A 105 -0.42 -2.06 -2.67
C THR A 105 -0.55 -3.15 -1.62
N SER A 106 -0.44 -4.43 -2.01
CA SER A 106 -0.45 -5.56 -1.07
C SER A 106 -1.69 -5.51 -0.16
N MET A 107 -1.53 -5.43 1.17
CA MET A 107 -2.66 -5.25 2.10
C MET A 107 -3.59 -4.09 1.70
N GLY A 108 -3.04 -3.00 1.17
CA GLY A 108 -3.84 -1.88 0.68
C GLY A 108 -4.82 -2.28 -0.43
N GLY A 109 -4.44 -3.23 -1.29
CA GLY A 109 -5.36 -3.79 -2.30
C GLY A 109 -6.44 -4.69 -1.69
N LEU A 110 -6.12 -5.46 -0.63
CA LEU A 110 -7.14 -6.21 0.13
C LEU A 110 -8.15 -5.25 0.76
N LEU A 111 -7.67 -4.16 1.34
CA LEU A 111 -8.51 -3.12 1.94
C LEU A 111 -9.33 -2.38 0.86
N ALA A 112 -8.79 -2.18 -0.35
CA ALA A 112 -9.54 -1.62 -1.47
C ALA A 112 -10.73 -2.52 -1.89
N MET A 113 -10.53 -3.85 -1.93
CA MET A 113 -11.62 -4.81 -2.16
C MET A 113 -12.66 -4.74 -1.02
N GLY A 114 -12.21 -4.66 0.23
CA GLY A 114 -13.09 -4.47 1.40
C GLY A 114 -13.86 -3.16 1.36
N LEU A 115 -13.21 -2.07 0.92
CA LEU A 115 -13.82 -0.77 0.77
C LEU A 115 -14.91 -0.78 -0.33
N ALA A 116 -14.64 -1.44 -1.46
CA ALA A 116 -15.63 -1.61 -2.52
C ALA A 116 -16.86 -2.39 -2.05
N ALA A 117 -16.69 -3.41 -1.20
CA ALA A 117 -17.80 -4.14 -0.60
C ALA A 117 -18.60 -3.29 0.40
N ALA A 118 -17.89 -2.49 1.24
CA ALA A 118 -18.54 -1.69 2.28
C ALA A 118 -19.11 -0.35 1.77
N ARG A 119 -18.49 0.25 0.76
CA ARG A 119 -18.82 1.59 0.20
C ARG A 119 -18.65 1.63 -1.31
N PRO A 120 -19.47 0.89 -2.09
CA PRO A 120 -19.29 0.75 -3.54
C PRO A 120 -19.33 2.09 -4.29
N THR A 121 -20.10 3.07 -3.81
CA THR A 121 -20.21 4.40 -4.44
C THR A 121 -18.95 5.26 -4.26
N LEU A 122 -18.11 4.95 -3.27
CA LEU A 122 -16.85 5.66 -3.03
C LEU A 122 -15.77 5.24 -4.03
N VAL A 123 -15.79 3.99 -4.48
CA VAL A 123 -14.73 3.41 -5.30
C VAL A 123 -15.08 3.53 -6.79
N ALA A 124 -14.40 4.44 -7.49
CA ALA A 124 -14.59 4.68 -8.92
C ALA A 124 -13.79 3.73 -9.81
N GLY A 125 -12.67 3.23 -9.33
CA GLY A 125 -11.78 2.26 -9.97
C GLY A 125 -10.71 1.82 -8.97
N VAL A 126 -10.08 0.69 -9.21
CA VAL A 126 -9.07 0.11 -8.30
C VAL A 126 -7.82 -0.31 -9.06
N VAL A 127 -6.67 0.12 -8.58
CA VAL A 127 -5.36 -0.47 -8.91
C VAL A 127 -5.02 -1.47 -7.81
N LEU A 128 -4.94 -2.75 -8.15
CA LEU A 128 -4.44 -3.81 -7.29
C LEU A 128 -2.94 -4.01 -7.58
N ASN A 129 -2.09 -3.45 -6.75
CA ASN A 129 -0.64 -3.59 -6.91
C ASN A 129 -0.14 -4.82 -6.18
N ASP A 130 0.12 -5.85 -6.96
CA ASP A 130 0.70 -7.14 -6.61
C ASP A 130 -0.04 -7.89 -5.48
N ILE A 131 -1.35 -7.92 -5.57
CA ILE A 131 -2.21 -8.62 -4.62
C ILE A 131 -3.48 -9.14 -5.31
N GLY A 132 -4.00 -10.22 -4.79
CA GLY A 132 -5.24 -10.83 -5.22
C GLY A 132 -6.00 -11.46 -4.04
N PRO A 133 -7.09 -12.18 -4.34
CA PRO A 133 -7.93 -12.81 -3.31
C PRO A 133 -7.28 -14.00 -2.62
N GLU A 134 -6.14 -14.47 -3.10
CA GLU A 134 -5.34 -15.53 -2.46
C GLU A 134 -3.88 -15.11 -2.40
N ILE A 135 -3.25 -15.40 -1.28
CA ILE A 135 -1.84 -15.09 -1.03
C ILE A 135 -1.04 -16.39 -1.00
N GLY A 136 0.05 -16.44 -1.74
CA GLY A 136 0.94 -17.59 -1.77
C GLY A 136 1.53 -17.93 -0.39
N SER A 137 1.57 -19.20 -0.03
CA SER A 137 2.03 -19.64 1.29
C SER A 137 3.49 -19.24 1.60
N ALA A 138 4.37 -19.31 0.59
CA ALA A 138 5.76 -18.86 0.72
C ALA A 138 5.82 -17.35 1.02
N GLY A 139 5.01 -16.54 0.32
CA GLY A 139 4.90 -15.11 0.56
C GLY A 139 4.37 -14.79 1.96
N GLN A 140 3.37 -15.51 2.45
CA GLN A 140 2.86 -15.33 3.82
C GLN A 140 3.95 -15.59 4.88
N ALA A 141 4.76 -16.63 4.70
CA ALA A 141 5.86 -16.96 5.60
C ALA A 141 6.93 -15.84 5.60
N MET A 142 7.31 -15.36 4.41
CA MET A 142 8.27 -14.26 4.25
C MET A 142 7.79 -12.97 4.93
N VAL A 143 6.52 -12.60 4.71
CA VAL A 143 5.94 -11.39 5.32
C VAL A 143 5.95 -11.49 6.84
N ARG A 144 5.56 -12.62 7.40
CA ARG A 144 5.54 -12.82 8.86
C ARG A 144 6.94 -12.66 9.46
N ASP A 145 7.96 -13.25 8.84
CA ASP A 145 9.34 -13.12 9.28
C ASP A 145 9.83 -11.66 9.20
N PHE A 146 9.54 -10.98 8.08
CA PHE A 146 9.93 -9.60 7.89
C PHE A 146 9.27 -8.66 8.91
N VAL A 147 7.96 -8.81 9.12
CA VAL A 147 7.15 -7.92 9.99
C VAL A 147 7.53 -8.06 11.47
N GLY A 148 7.89 -9.26 11.91
CA GLY A 148 8.23 -9.53 13.30
C GLY A 148 9.68 -9.21 13.69
N HIS A 149 10.50 -8.75 12.74
CA HIS A 149 11.93 -8.53 12.96
C HIS A 149 12.27 -7.04 13.06
N ASP A 150 12.93 -6.67 14.16
CA ASP A 150 13.60 -5.37 14.32
C ASP A 150 15.12 -5.57 14.13
N PRO A 151 15.70 -5.08 13.03
CA PRO A 151 17.12 -5.25 12.78
C PRO A 151 17.97 -4.35 13.68
N ALA A 152 17.42 -3.30 14.26
CA ALA A 152 18.14 -2.27 15.02
C ALA A 152 19.44 -1.88 14.29
N ALA A 153 19.36 -1.54 13.01
CA ALA A 153 20.52 -1.29 12.15
C ALA A 153 21.33 -0.08 12.66
N PRO A 154 22.67 -0.10 12.61
CA PRO A 154 23.48 0.98 13.17
C PRO A 154 23.31 2.31 12.44
N ASP A 155 22.98 2.26 11.14
CA ASP A 155 22.79 3.43 10.26
C ASP A 155 21.88 3.11 9.08
N GLN A 156 21.58 4.13 8.29
CA GLN A 156 20.70 4.00 7.10
C GLN A 156 21.31 3.09 6.02
N ALA A 157 22.61 3.13 5.81
CA ALA A 157 23.26 2.31 4.80
C ALA A 157 23.19 0.82 5.16
N SER A 158 23.39 0.50 6.44
CA SER A 158 23.20 -0.86 6.96
C SER A 158 21.76 -1.33 6.83
N ALA A 159 20.78 -0.45 7.11
CA ALA A 159 19.36 -0.74 6.92
C ALA A 159 19.02 -1.00 5.44
N ALA A 160 19.60 -0.21 4.51
CA ALA A 160 19.43 -0.42 3.07
C ALA A 160 20.02 -1.76 2.61
N ALA A 161 21.24 -2.11 3.09
CA ALA A 161 21.87 -3.38 2.79
C ALA A 161 21.03 -4.59 3.26
N LEU A 162 20.43 -4.49 4.46
CA LEU A 162 19.53 -5.51 5.00
C LEU A 162 18.26 -5.66 4.16
N LEU A 163 17.65 -4.54 3.72
CA LEU A 163 16.49 -4.58 2.83
C LEU A 163 16.82 -5.23 1.49
N ARG A 164 17.95 -4.84 0.89
CA ARG A 164 18.41 -5.41 -0.39
C ARG A 164 18.64 -6.91 -0.29
N ALA A 165 19.20 -7.39 0.82
CA ALA A 165 19.39 -8.82 1.04
C ALA A 165 18.07 -9.59 1.24
N ARG A 166 17.06 -8.97 1.87
CA ARG A 166 15.76 -9.60 2.14
C ARG A 166 14.75 -9.51 0.99
N LEU A 167 14.86 -8.46 0.17
CA LEU A 167 13.93 -8.13 -0.90
C LEU A 167 14.70 -7.86 -2.22
N PRO A 168 15.49 -8.84 -2.71
CA PRO A 168 16.40 -8.63 -3.86
C PRO A 168 15.65 -8.38 -5.17
N ASP A 169 14.39 -8.78 -5.28
CA ASP A 169 13.59 -8.68 -6.50
C ASP A 169 12.77 -7.37 -6.57
N LEU A 170 13.01 -6.40 -5.67
CA LEU A 170 12.48 -5.05 -5.85
C LEU A 170 13.13 -4.37 -7.06
N SER A 171 12.36 -3.54 -7.77
CA SER A 171 12.81 -2.84 -8.98
C SER A 171 13.78 -1.66 -8.74
N LEU A 172 14.41 -1.61 -7.56
CA LEU A 172 15.39 -0.59 -7.18
C LEU A 172 16.76 -0.90 -7.80
N LYS A 173 17.34 0.07 -8.50
CA LYS A 173 18.56 -0.11 -9.31
C LYS A 173 19.78 0.58 -8.72
N THR A 174 19.58 1.68 -8.00
CA THR A 174 20.68 2.52 -7.49
C THR A 174 20.78 2.46 -5.98
N GLU A 175 21.96 2.80 -5.46
CA GLU A 175 22.17 2.90 -4.01
C GLU A 175 21.28 3.98 -3.37
N GLU A 176 21.05 5.08 -4.08
CA GLU A 176 20.17 6.16 -3.62
C GLU A 176 18.73 5.67 -3.44
N GLU A 177 18.21 4.86 -4.38
CA GLU A 177 16.88 4.25 -4.26
C GLU A 177 16.80 3.31 -3.06
N TRP A 178 17.84 2.52 -2.79
CA TRP A 178 17.89 1.65 -1.61
C TRP A 178 17.97 2.44 -0.30
N LEU A 179 18.76 3.52 -0.25
CA LEU A 179 18.81 4.41 0.90
C LEU A 179 17.45 5.08 1.15
N ARG A 180 16.78 5.55 0.09
CA ARG A 180 15.42 6.10 0.20
C ARG A 180 14.43 5.05 0.70
N MET A 181 14.46 3.84 0.15
CA MET A 181 13.62 2.73 0.62
C MET A 181 13.87 2.42 2.10
N ALA A 182 15.13 2.46 2.55
CA ALA A 182 15.46 2.28 3.96
C ALA A 182 14.84 3.38 4.83
N ALA A 183 14.91 4.64 4.42
CA ALA A 183 14.28 5.77 5.14
C ALA A 183 12.74 5.71 5.16
N LEU A 184 12.12 5.11 4.13
CA LEU A 184 10.68 4.86 4.09
C LEU A 184 10.25 3.63 4.92
N THR A 185 11.20 2.79 5.32
CA THR A 185 10.95 1.54 6.04
C THR A 185 11.34 1.63 7.51
N TYR A 186 12.46 2.26 7.79
CA TYR A 186 13.04 2.39 9.13
C TYR A 186 13.26 3.87 9.48
N ALA A 187 13.34 4.17 10.76
CA ALA A 187 13.64 5.51 11.27
C ALA A 187 14.64 5.42 12.44
N PRO A 188 15.45 6.46 12.68
CA PRO A 188 16.35 6.50 13.81
C PRO A 188 15.56 6.55 15.12
N GLY A 189 15.90 5.65 16.04
CA GLY A 189 15.40 5.62 17.41
C GLY A 189 16.22 6.51 18.36
N ALA A 190 15.80 6.59 19.62
CA ALA A 190 16.49 7.35 20.66
C ALA A 190 17.88 6.79 20.99
N ASP A 191 18.14 5.53 20.67
CA ASP A 191 19.43 4.85 20.82
C ASP A 191 20.38 5.09 19.62
N GLY A 192 19.93 5.89 18.62
CA GLY A 192 20.67 6.19 17.39
C GLY A 192 20.66 5.06 16.35
N ARG A 193 19.94 3.97 16.59
CA ARG A 193 19.80 2.86 15.66
C ARG A 193 18.53 3.01 14.81
N TRP A 194 18.48 2.35 13.67
CA TRP A 194 17.34 2.38 12.76
C TRP A 194 16.38 1.23 13.05
N HIS A 195 15.16 1.58 13.42
CA HIS A 195 14.08 0.66 13.81
C HIS A 195 12.90 0.71 12.83
N PRO A 196 12.08 -0.35 12.77
CA PRO A 196 10.87 -0.38 11.96
C PRO A 196 9.92 0.80 12.23
N GLN A 197 9.42 1.41 11.16
CA GLN A 197 8.38 2.42 11.26
C GLN A 197 6.99 1.82 11.54
N TRP A 198 6.93 0.60 12.04
CA TRP A 198 5.69 -0.06 12.45
C TRP A 198 5.85 -0.72 13.83
N ASP A 199 4.71 -1.06 14.39
CA ASP A 199 4.69 -1.87 15.62
C ASP A 199 4.93 -3.34 15.26
N ILE A 200 6.07 -3.91 15.65
CA ILE A 200 6.45 -5.28 15.31
C ILE A 200 5.46 -6.34 15.86
N ARG A 201 4.62 -5.98 16.87
CA ARG A 201 3.57 -6.85 17.38
C ARG A 201 2.51 -7.20 16.32
N ILE A 202 2.43 -6.44 15.21
CA ILE A 202 1.58 -6.75 14.05
C ILE A 202 1.82 -8.17 13.54
N ALA A 203 3.06 -8.68 13.64
CA ALA A 203 3.41 -10.04 13.25
C ALA A 203 2.54 -11.11 13.97
N THR A 204 2.05 -10.83 15.17
CA THR A 204 1.18 -11.77 15.91
C THR A 204 -0.17 -11.99 15.24
N LEU A 205 -0.64 -11.04 14.42
CA LEU A 205 -1.86 -11.17 13.64
C LEU A 205 -1.69 -12.09 12.41
N LEU A 206 -0.45 -12.38 12.02
CA LEU A 206 -0.10 -13.17 10.85
C LEU A 206 0.10 -14.67 11.18
N GLY A 207 -0.31 -15.09 12.37
CA GLY A 207 -0.09 -16.46 12.86
C GLY A 207 -0.93 -17.53 12.19
N ARG A 208 -1.95 -17.15 11.39
CA ARG A 208 -2.83 -18.07 10.67
C ARG A 208 -2.80 -17.78 9.18
N PRO A 209 -2.96 -18.80 8.32
CA PRO A 209 -3.15 -18.58 6.88
C PRO A 209 -4.33 -17.65 6.63
N ALA A 210 -4.15 -16.68 5.74
CA ALA A 210 -5.25 -15.83 5.31
C ALA A 210 -6.28 -16.68 4.53
N PRO A 211 -7.58 -16.56 4.84
CA PRO A 211 -8.61 -17.25 4.07
C PRO A 211 -8.67 -16.67 2.64
N PRO A 212 -9.11 -17.45 1.65
CA PRO A 212 -9.36 -16.92 0.32
C PRO A 212 -10.44 -15.83 0.34
N LEU A 213 -10.15 -14.69 -0.29
CA LEU A 213 -11.02 -13.49 -0.29
C LEU A 213 -11.77 -13.30 -1.63
N TRP A 214 -12.08 -14.40 -2.34
CA TRP A 214 -12.82 -14.34 -3.60
C TRP A 214 -14.14 -13.57 -3.51
N PRO A 215 -14.92 -13.65 -2.41
CA PRO A 215 -16.10 -12.80 -2.27
C PRO A 215 -15.81 -11.30 -2.30
N LEU A 216 -14.70 -10.85 -1.70
CA LEU A 216 -14.28 -9.43 -1.76
C LEU A 216 -13.78 -9.04 -3.16
N PHE A 217 -13.10 -9.94 -3.87
CA PHE A 217 -12.76 -9.72 -5.27
C PHE A 217 -14.01 -9.61 -6.15
N GLY A 218 -15.03 -10.43 -5.87
CA GLY A 218 -16.35 -10.35 -6.51
C GLY A 218 -17.07 -9.01 -6.27
N ALA A 219 -16.84 -8.36 -5.13
CA ALA A 219 -17.41 -7.04 -4.85
C ALA A 219 -16.87 -5.91 -5.77
N LEU A 220 -15.81 -6.17 -6.52
CA LEU A 220 -15.31 -5.27 -7.57
C LEU A 220 -16.14 -5.37 -8.87
N ALA A 221 -17.18 -6.20 -8.95
CA ALA A 221 -18.01 -6.32 -10.15
C ALA A 221 -18.55 -4.95 -10.57
N GLY A 222 -18.38 -4.60 -11.86
CA GLY A 222 -18.77 -3.29 -12.40
C GLY A 222 -17.85 -2.12 -12.04
N ILE A 223 -16.82 -2.34 -11.24
CA ILE A 223 -15.77 -1.33 -10.94
C ILE A 223 -14.56 -1.62 -11.84
N PRO A 224 -14.04 -0.64 -12.60
CA PRO A 224 -12.80 -0.80 -13.35
C PRO A 224 -11.63 -1.25 -12.46
N VAL A 225 -10.85 -2.24 -12.92
CA VAL A 225 -9.69 -2.77 -12.19
C VAL A 225 -8.47 -2.81 -13.09
N LEU A 226 -7.35 -2.31 -12.59
CA LEU A 226 -6.01 -2.57 -13.12
C LEU A 226 -5.26 -3.46 -12.14
N LEU A 227 -4.89 -4.66 -12.56
CA LEU A 227 -3.98 -5.54 -11.82
C LEU A 227 -2.54 -5.30 -12.30
N VAL A 228 -1.67 -4.93 -11.37
CA VAL A 228 -0.21 -4.89 -11.57
C VAL A 228 0.38 -6.10 -10.88
N HIS A 229 1.18 -6.89 -11.61
CA HIS A 229 1.74 -8.15 -11.12
C HIS A 229 3.26 -8.14 -11.25
N GLY A 230 3.96 -8.35 -10.15
CA GLY A 230 5.39 -8.66 -10.15
C GLY A 230 5.61 -10.12 -10.54
N GLY A 231 6.28 -10.37 -11.67
CA GLY A 231 6.45 -11.74 -12.20
C GLY A 231 7.24 -12.68 -11.29
N ARG A 232 8.05 -12.11 -10.37
CA ARG A 232 8.79 -12.86 -9.33
C ARG A 232 8.10 -12.84 -7.96
N SER A 233 6.89 -12.30 -7.88
CA SER A 233 6.16 -12.23 -6.61
C SER A 233 5.79 -13.62 -6.07
N THR A 234 6.06 -13.83 -4.80
CA THR A 234 5.60 -15.01 -4.04
C THR A 234 4.29 -14.74 -3.29
N ILE A 235 3.83 -13.48 -3.28
CA ILE A 235 2.56 -13.06 -2.68
C ILE A 235 1.42 -13.29 -3.66
N LEU A 236 1.48 -12.68 -4.84
CA LEU A 236 0.52 -12.90 -5.91
C LEU A 236 1.11 -13.90 -6.90
N THR A 237 0.61 -15.13 -6.88
CA THR A 237 1.11 -16.18 -7.77
C THR A 237 0.50 -16.07 -9.17
N GLY A 238 1.22 -16.54 -10.19
CA GLY A 238 0.69 -16.62 -11.56
C GLY A 238 -0.59 -17.45 -11.66
N GLU A 239 -0.76 -18.48 -10.84
CA GLU A 239 -1.99 -19.26 -10.76
C GLU A 239 -3.17 -18.40 -10.29
N THR A 240 -2.98 -17.64 -9.20
CA THR A 240 -4.01 -16.71 -8.70
C THR A 240 -4.34 -15.67 -9.77
N VAL A 241 -3.34 -15.11 -10.46
CA VAL A 241 -3.55 -14.16 -11.57
C VAL A 241 -4.40 -14.77 -12.68
N ALA A 242 -4.09 -16.01 -13.10
CA ALA A 242 -4.84 -16.69 -14.14
C ALA A 242 -6.33 -16.87 -13.75
N ARG A 243 -6.59 -17.25 -12.50
CA ARG A 243 -7.94 -17.36 -11.95
C ARG A 243 -8.67 -16.01 -11.86
N MET A 244 -7.96 -14.94 -11.45
CA MET A 244 -8.53 -13.58 -11.42
C MET A 244 -8.95 -13.12 -12.83
N ARG A 245 -8.10 -13.35 -13.84
CA ARG A 245 -8.38 -13.02 -15.23
C ARG A 245 -9.55 -13.83 -15.81
N ALA A 246 -9.65 -15.10 -15.44
CA ALA A 246 -10.79 -15.93 -15.82
C ALA A 246 -12.10 -15.43 -15.18
N ALA A 247 -12.06 -15.00 -13.91
CA ALA A 247 -13.22 -14.45 -13.20
C ALA A 247 -13.60 -13.03 -13.66
N ARG A 248 -12.63 -12.23 -14.13
CA ARG A 248 -12.80 -10.84 -14.60
C ARG A 248 -12.05 -10.61 -15.90
N PRO A 249 -12.59 -11.07 -17.05
CA PRO A 249 -11.97 -10.86 -18.37
C PRO A 249 -11.86 -9.38 -18.77
N ASP A 250 -12.68 -8.51 -18.18
CA ASP A 250 -12.68 -7.06 -18.36
C ASP A 250 -11.55 -6.34 -17.58
N MET A 251 -10.90 -7.02 -16.64
CA MET A 251 -9.83 -6.45 -15.82
C MET A 251 -8.59 -6.17 -16.68
N ARG A 252 -8.10 -4.92 -16.62
CA ARG A 252 -6.80 -4.57 -17.19
C ARG A 252 -5.68 -5.25 -16.40
N TYR A 253 -4.60 -5.60 -17.08
CA TYR A 253 -3.52 -6.39 -16.47
C TYR A 253 -2.15 -6.03 -17.06
N VAL A 254 -1.18 -5.83 -16.18
CA VAL A 254 0.23 -5.61 -16.52
C VAL A 254 1.09 -6.53 -15.66
N THR A 255 2.04 -7.23 -16.29
CA THR A 255 3.08 -7.99 -15.58
C THR A 255 4.44 -7.32 -15.78
N LEU A 256 5.18 -7.21 -14.69
CA LEU A 256 6.58 -6.81 -14.67
C LEU A 256 7.44 -8.05 -14.39
N PRO A 257 7.99 -8.73 -15.43
CA PRO A 257 8.54 -10.09 -15.31
C PRO A 257 9.66 -10.23 -14.28
N GLU A 258 10.50 -9.19 -14.15
CA GLU A 258 11.70 -9.21 -13.32
C GLU A 258 11.51 -8.61 -11.93
N VAL A 259 10.29 -8.21 -11.58
CA VAL A 259 9.97 -7.50 -10.32
C VAL A 259 9.28 -8.45 -9.35
N GLY A 260 9.68 -8.39 -8.08
CA GLY A 260 9.04 -9.10 -6.97
C GLY A 260 7.96 -8.27 -6.28
N HIS A 261 7.64 -8.64 -5.02
CA HIS A 261 6.61 -7.98 -4.23
C HIS A 261 7.15 -6.75 -3.47
N ALA A 262 6.65 -5.58 -3.75
CA ALA A 262 5.70 -5.19 -4.78
C ALA A 262 6.33 -4.15 -5.72
N PRO A 263 5.84 -4.03 -6.98
CA PRO A 263 6.19 -2.91 -7.84
C PRO A 263 6.01 -1.56 -7.13
N HIS A 264 6.90 -0.60 -7.41
CA HIS A 264 6.82 0.74 -6.77
C HIS A 264 5.96 1.73 -7.56
N LEU A 265 5.29 1.27 -8.63
CA LEU A 265 4.40 2.04 -9.51
C LEU A 265 5.10 3.14 -10.33
N GLY A 266 6.41 3.16 -10.36
CA GLY A 266 7.23 4.07 -11.18
C GLY A 266 7.99 3.37 -12.30
N GLU A 267 7.79 2.07 -12.48
CA GLU A 267 8.45 1.29 -13.53
C GLU A 267 8.02 1.76 -14.91
N PRO A 268 8.97 1.99 -15.85
CA PRO A 268 8.67 2.49 -17.19
C PRO A 268 7.64 1.64 -17.94
N ASP A 269 7.71 0.31 -17.78
CA ASP A 269 6.82 -0.63 -18.47
C ASP A 269 5.37 -0.58 -17.94
N LEU A 270 5.17 -0.02 -16.75
CA LEU A 270 3.85 0.18 -16.15
C LEU A 270 3.28 1.57 -16.46
N ALA A 271 4.13 2.56 -16.67
CA ALA A 271 3.75 3.97 -16.67
C ALA A 271 2.55 4.28 -17.59
N ALA A 272 2.60 3.86 -18.86
CA ALA A 272 1.55 4.16 -19.81
C ALA A 272 0.19 3.54 -19.40
N ALA A 273 0.18 2.29 -18.95
CA ALA A 273 -1.04 1.60 -18.55
C ALA A 273 -1.64 2.20 -17.27
N LEU A 274 -0.80 2.60 -16.33
CA LEU A 274 -1.22 3.24 -15.08
C LEU A 274 -1.82 4.62 -15.35
N GLU A 275 -1.14 5.45 -16.14
CA GLU A 275 -1.63 6.79 -16.49
C GLU A 275 -2.94 6.75 -17.28
N ASP A 276 -3.08 5.84 -18.25
CA ASP A 276 -4.30 5.65 -19.00
C ASP A 276 -5.46 5.19 -18.09
N PHE A 277 -5.19 4.27 -17.18
CA PHE A 277 -6.19 3.80 -16.22
C PHE A 277 -6.60 4.88 -15.23
N LEU A 278 -5.65 5.64 -14.70
CA LEU A 278 -5.94 6.71 -13.74
C LEU A 278 -6.53 7.96 -14.42
N GLY A 279 -6.32 8.13 -15.73
CA GLY A 279 -6.84 9.24 -16.52
C GLY A 279 -8.26 9.04 -17.05
N SER A 280 -8.73 7.78 -17.05
CA SER A 280 -10.04 7.38 -17.58
C SER A 280 -11.23 7.79 -16.69
#